data_a1febfb5a8de66f5eb0b7cfccaa275f2
#
_entry.id   a1febfb5a8de66f5eb0b7cfccaa275f2
#
_cell.length_a   1.000
_cell.length_b   1.000
_cell.length_c   1.000
_cell.angle_alpha   90.00
_cell.angle_beta   90.00
_cell.angle_gamma   90.00
#
_symmetry.space_group_name_H-M   'P 1'
#
loop_
_entity.id
_entity.type
_entity.pdbx_description
1 polymer ?
#
loop_
_entity_poly.entity_id
_entity_poly.type
_entity_poly.pdbx_seq_one_letter_code
_entity_poly.pdbx_strand_id
1 'polypeptide(L)'
;MGSIQNFVCGECIKEDSETSENRLQNLESYFIGGLDKSEPKNVTDIKVDTKNFITKSAKNVYDIYEKISQLGNGAYGTVYKVKRKNSGFNVIYRALKEISKEKMMVNSENSSELKNEIDILKDIDHPNIMKIYEFFEDEKNIYLINEYCGGGDVANLHDNYGVFPEFLLKFIMSQVFLAISFLHSSKVVHGDIKRENIAFVYYGKKKTKEEFHKFFEKIFKDKDIQMEINHAPGMDNLSEEAKNIIKELCNYEIKILDFGSAKMKKRDKIRQKLTGIVGTAYYCSPEVIKENYDFECDEWACGVMMYILLSNVAPFAGEDEETIFMNVLNNEVNVDIPQLDSISNYCKDLIKQLCDKNTERRIKSENALKHPFFCNGINFSNLLKGVYIENTKELKKIFKNKSPLLLKKKYENSKFKDMVIAYIGLNFPDREEEQKAKKIFLEISGGNKHFLITKETFVSRFEKVFKNLTKKEIEDVFDSIDQNETGNIEYEEIIRALSDKKKLLSDKNLRAAFNFFDSDNNGFITWNEIAKIIYPEGEIPYNIMKEFLEEIGQKDEKLKIDFWELKK
;
A
#
# COMPACT_ATOMS: atom_id res chain seq x y z
N MET A 1 38.48 -28.72 -22.14
CA MET A 1 38.72 -29.54 -20.96
C MET A 1 39.49 -28.68 -19.97
N GLY A 2 38.88 -28.22 -18.92
CA GLY A 2 39.46 -27.37 -17.89
C GLY A 2 38.32 -27.05 -16.92
N SER A 3 38.24 -27.86 -15.90
CA SER A 3 37.30 -27.88 -14.80
C SER A 3 37.20 -26.54 -14.09
N ILE A 4 35.97 -25.96 -14.05
CA ILE A 4 35.58 -25.00 -13.04
C ILE A 4 34.77 -25.78 -12.00
N GLN A 5 35.49 -26.35 -11.05
CA GLN A 5 34.95 -26.86 -9.79
C GLN A 5 35.16 -25.81 -8.71
N ASN A 6 34.09 -25.59 -7.92
CA ASN A 6 34.11 -25.09 -6.56
C ASN A 6 34.45 -23.59 -6.36
N PHE A 7 33.38 -22.74 -6.37
CA PHE A 7 33.24 -21.72 -5.35
C PHE A 7 32.04 -22.08 -4.46
N VAL A 8 32.17 -23.17 -3.72
CA VAL A 8 31.49 -23.34 -2.46
C VAL A 8 32.41 -22.71 -1.43
N CYS A 9 31.97 -21.59 -0.86
CA CYS A 9 32.64 -21.00 0.30
C CYS A 9 32.54 -22.00 1.46
N GLY A 10 33.57 -22.80 1.62
CA GLY A 10 33.74 -23.72 2.72
C GLY A 10 34.33 -23.00 3.91
N GLU A 11 33.51 -22.31 4.68
CA GLU A 11 33.77 -21.94 6.07
C GLU A 11 32.48 -21.33 6.62
N CYS A 12 31.64 -22.17 7.19
CA CYS A 12 30.71 -21.93 8.31
C CYS A 12 29.67 -23.07 8.40
N ILE A 13 30.16 -24.30 8.50
CA ILE A 13 29.34 -25.35 9.13
C ILE A 13 29.95 -25.58 10.52
N LYS A 14 29.62 -24.73 11.47
CA LYS A 14 29.47 -25.13 12.85
C LYS A 14 28.02 -25.54 13.00
N GLU A 15 27.80 -26.86 13.08
CA GLU A 15 26.57 -27.44 13.56
C GLU A 15 26.36 -26.97 15.01
N ASP A 16 25.64 -25.87 15.18
CA ASP A 16 24.98 -25.59 16.44
C ASP A 16 23.71 -26.45 16.47
N SER A 17 23.75 -27.48 17.30
CA SER A 17 22.64 -28.37 17.61
C SER A 17 21.59 -27.64 18.49
N GLU A 18 21.01 -26.57 17.98
CA GLU A 18 19.79 -26.01 18.54
C GLU A 18 18.62 -26.93 18.16
N THR A 19 17.93 -27.44 19.18
CA THR A 19 16.75 -28.24 18.99
C THR A 19 15.65 -27.42 18.32
N SER A 20 14.76 -28.08 17.54
CA SER A 20 13.63 -27.42 16.87
C SER A 20 12.73 -26.62 17.82
N GLU A 21 12.68 -27.00 19.11
CA GLU A 21 11.96 -26.28 20.17
C GLU A 21 12.63 -24.94 20.51
N ASN A 22 13.96 -24.88 20.57
CA ASN A 22 14.69 -23.61 20.80
C ASN A 22 14.52 -22.65 19.62
N ARG A 23 14.45 -23.17 18.39
CA ARG A 23 14.16 -22.35 17.19
C ARG A 23 12.74 -21.81 17.19
N LEU A 24 11.75 -22.59 17.65
CA LEU A 24 10.36 -22.12 17.81
C LEU A 24 10.24 -21.07 18.91
N GLN A 25 10.90 -21.26 20.05
CA GLN A 25 10.93 -20.26 21.14
C GLN A 25 11.64 -18.98 20.71
N ASN A 26 12.69 -19.09 19.89
CA ASN A 26 13.36 -17.92 19.30
C ASN A 26 12.47 -17.20 18.30
N LEU A 27 11.66 -17.89 17.49
CA LEU A 27 10.65 -17.26 16.62
C LEU A 27 9.56 -16.56 17.45
N GLU A 28 9.04 -17.20 18.49
CA GLU A 28 8.06 -16.56 19.39
C GLU A 28 8.64 -15.32 20.06
N SER A 29 9.88 -15.40 20.58
CA SER A 29 10.57 -14.24 21.18
C SER A 29 10.87 -13.16 20.15
N TYR A 30 11.09 -13.53 18.88
CA TYR A 30 11.37 -12.59 17.79
C TYR A 30 10.13 -11.78 17.40
N PHE A 31 8.96 -12.41 17.40
CA PHE A 31 7.68 -11.71 17.13
C PHE A 31 7.11 -10.98 18.36
N ILE A 32 7.47 -11.42 19.57
CA ILE A 32 7.02 -10.81 20.83
C ILE A 32 8.03 -9.77 21.36
N GLY A 33 9.33 -9.93 21.07
CA GLY A 33 10.40 -9.18 21.74
C GLY A 33 11.37 -8.38 20.88
N GLY A 34 11.07 -8.17 19.62
CA GLY A 34 12.02 -7.58 18.66
C GLY A 34 11.59 -6.31 17.99
N LEU A 35 10.81 -5.47 18.66
CA LEU A 35 10.76 -4.07 18.32
C LEU A 35 11.95 -3.40 19.01
N ASP A 36 12.65 -2.54 18.28
CA ASP A 36 13.86 -1.85 18.69
C ASP A 36 13.75 -1.43 20.16
N LYS A 37 14.68 -1.86 21.01
CA LYS A 37 14.86 -1.31 22.35
C LYS A 37 15.40 0.12 22.20
N SER A 38 14.60 0.99 21.60
CA SER A 38 14.76 2.43 21.81
C SER A 38 14.48 2.69 23.29
N GLU A 39 15.30 3.54 23.90
CA GLU A 39 15.08 4.01 25.26
C GLU A 39 13.59 4.31 25.48
N PRO A 40 13.02 4.00 26.67
CA PRO A 40 11.61 4.22 26.93
C PRO A 40 11.27 5.67 26.60
N LYS A 41 10.57 5.89 25.48
CA LYS A 41 10.05 7.21 25.14
C LYS A 41 9.16 7.61 26.31
N ASN A 42 9.46 8.72 26.94
CA ASN A 42 8.56 9.31 27.91
C ASN A 42 7.23 9.56 27.21
N VAL A 43 6.26 8.68 27.44
CA VAL A 43 4.91 8.82 26.91
C VAL A 43 4.28 10.00 27.62
N THR A 44 4.11 11.11 26.92
CA THR A 44 3.51 12.33 27.46
C THR A 44 2.04 12.45 27.12
N ASP A 45 1.56 11.70 26.12
CA ASP A 45 0.18 11.70 25.65
C ASP A 45 -0.18 10.45 24.84
N ILE A 46 -1.46 10.05 24.81
CA ILE A 46 -1.97 8.96 24.00
C ILE A 46 -2.31 9.51 22.60
N LYS A 47 -1.64 8.98 21.58
CA LYS A 47 -1.89 9.29 20.17
C LYS A 47 -2.70 8.17 19.53
N VAL A 48 -3.69 8.54 18.73
CA VAL A 48 -4.50 7.58 17.98
C VAL A 48 -3.79 7.28 16.66
N ASP A 49 -2.96 6.26 16.68
CA ASP A 49 -2.27 5.76 15.49
C ASP A 49 -2.91 4.43 15.05
N THR A 50 -3.36 4.38 13.78
CA THR A 50 -4.01 3.19 13.22
C THR A 50 -3.04 2.02 13.03
N LYS A 51 -1.75 2.28 12.96
CA LYS A 51 -0.69 1.24 12.97
C LYS A 51 -0.78 0.35 14.19
N ASN A 52 -1.23 0.91 15.32
CA ASN A 52 -1.41 0.17 16.56
C ASN A 52 -2.55 -0.87 16.50
N PHE A 53 -3.47 -0.76 15.52
CA PHE A 53 -4.51 -1.77 15.31
C PHE A 53 -4.03 -2.98 14.52
N ILE A 54 -2.87 -2.89 13.87
CA ILE A 54 -2.25 -4.00 13.15
C ILE A 54 -1.40 -4.79 14.15
N THR A 55 -2.08 -5.49 15.05
CA THR A 55 -1.48 -6.30 16.11
C THR A 55 -1.71 -7.78 15.88
N LYS A 56 -0.92 -8.63 16.55
CA LYS A 56 -1.16 -10.06 16.60
C LYS A 56 -2.49 -10.32 17.32
N SER A 57 -3.47 -10.85 16.61
CA SER A 57 -4.74 -11.23 17.21
C SER A 57 -4.58 -12.50 18.06
N ALA A 58 -5.14 -12.50 19.26
CA ALA A 58 -5.18 -13.67 20.13
C ALA A 58 -6.25 -14.70 19.68
N LYS A 59 -7.12 -14.33 18.72
CA LYS A 59 -8.24 -15.16 18.24
C LYS A 59 -7.77 -16.08 17.11
N ASN A 60 -8.48 -17.19 16.92
CA ASN A 60 -8.26 -18.00 15.73
C ASN A 60 -8.77 -17.26 14.49
N VAL A 61 -7.96 -17.24 13.43
CA VAL A 61 -8.29 -16.55 12.17
C VAL A 61 -9.61 -17.04 11.57
N TYR A 62 -9.91 -18.33 11.71
CA TYR A 62 -11.12 -18.94 11.17
C TYR A 62 -12.38 -18.69 12.00
N ASP A 63 -12.27 -18.12 13.19
CA ASP A 63 -13.43 -17.61 13.93
C ASP A 63 -13.94 -16.30 13.32
N ILE A 64 -13.03 -15.52 12.74
CA ILE A 64 -13.31 -14.20 12.17
C ILE A 64 -13.52 -14.27 10.65
N TYR A 65 -12.77 -15.13 9.95
CA TYR A 65 -12.77 -15.22 8.49
C TYR A 65 -13.19 -16.60 8.00
N GLU A 66 -13.88 -16.63 6.85
CA GLU A 66 -14.29 -17.82 6.12
C GLU A 66 -13.52 -17.89 4.80
N LYS A 67 -12.82 -19.00 4.53
CA LYS A 67 -12.15 -19.22 3.23
C LYS A 67 -13.21 -19.41 2.14
N ILE A 68 -13.07 -18.67 1.04
CA ILE A 68 -13.98 -18.73 -0.13
C ILE A 68 -13.32 -19.46 -1.30
N SER A 69 -12.12 -19.05 -1.69
CA SER A 69 -11.36 -19.64 -2.81
C SER A 69 -9.87 -19.35 -2.66
N GLN A 70 -9.06 -20.20 -3.24
CA GLN A 70 -7.63 -19.93 -3.40
C GLN A 70 -7.43 -18.89 -4.49
N LEU A 71 -6.50 -17.96 -4.28
CA LEU A 71 -6.10 -16.91 -5.22
C LEU A 71 -4.76 -17.24 -5.88
N GLY A 72 -3.81 -17.82 -5.14
CA GLY A 72 -2.49 -18.16 -5.65
C GLY A 72 -1.64 -18.89 -4.62
N ASN A 73 -0.45 -19.32 -5.07
CA ASN A 73 0.59 -19.88 -4.21
C ASN A 73 1.81 -18.97 -4.25
N GLY A 74 2.34 -18.61 -3.09
CA GLY A 74 3.63 -17.95 -2.94
C GLY A 74 4.72 -18.93 -2.50
N ALA A 75 5.96 -18.45 -2.42
CA ALA A 75 7.12 -19.26 -2.01
C ALA A 75 6.93 -19.92 -0.63
N TYR A 76 6.37 -19.19 0.31
CA TYR A 76 6.22 -19.63 1.71
C TYR A 76 4.81 -20.07 2.09
N GLY A 77 3.83 -19.94 1.20
CA GLY A 77 2.44 -20.25 1.56
C GLY A 77 1.43 -20.02 0.46
N THR A 78 0.16 -20.01 0.85
CA THR A 78 -0.96 -19.92 -0.06
C THR A 78 -1.81 -18.68 0.25
N VAL A 79 -2.29 -18.00 -0.78
CA VAL A 79 -3.18 -16.84 -0.66
C VAL A 79 -4.61 -17.27 -0.95
N TYR A 80 -5.53 -16.91 -0.05
CA TYR A 80 -6.95 -17.20 -0.16
C TYR A 80 -7.79 -15.92 -0.18
N LYS A 81 -8.84 -15.91 -0.98
CA LYS A 81 -9.95 -14.99 -0.79
C LYS A 81 -10.73 -15.43 0.44
N VAL A 82 -10.91 -14.53 1.38
CA VAL A 82 -11.69 -14.77 2.59
C VAL A 82 -12.81 -13.74 2.73
N LYS A 83 -13.86 -14.14 3.43
CA LYS A 83 -14.98 -13.28 3.80
C LYS A 83 -14.94 -13.07 5.31
N ARG A 84 -15.02 -11.82 5.78
CA ARG A 84 -15.15 -11.54 7.21
C ARG A 84 -16.54 -11.98 7.67
N LYS A 85 -16.60 -12.86 8.65
CA LYS A 85 -17.84 -13.27 9.30
C LYS A 85 -18.46 -12.08 10.03
N ASN A 86 -19.74 -12.12 10.23
CA ASN A 86 -20.49 -11.07 10.96
C ASN A 86 -20.30 -9.64 10.39
N SER A 87 -19.91 -9.51 9.11
CA SER A 87 -19.78 -8.21 8.45
C SER A 87 -21.13 -7.58 8.00
N GLY A 88 -22.30 -8.14 8.34
CA GLY A 88 -23.68 -7.68 8.10
C GLY A 88 -24.03 -7.51 6.62
N PHE A 89 -24.73 -6.42 6.24
CA PHE A 89 -25.20 -6.21 4.87
C PHE A 89 -24.07 -6.01 3.86
N ASN A 90 -22.93 -5.45 4.29
CA ASN A 90 -21.77 -5.29 3.42
C ASN A 90 -20.84 -6.49 3.58
N VAL A 91 -20.81 -7.34 2.58
CA VAL A 91 -19.85 -8.45 2.54
C VAL A 91 -18.45 -7.89 2.34
N ILE A 92 -17.58 -8.08 3.34
CA ILE A 92 -16.19 -7.65 3.29
C ILE A 92 -15.34 -8.84 2.88
N TYR A 93 -14.67 -8.71 1.74
CA TYR A 93 -13.66 -9.66 1.28
C TYR A 93 -12.26 -9.15 1.64
N ARG A 94 -11.38 -10.08 1.99
CA ARG A 94 -9.95 -9.84 2.25
C ARG A 94 -9.13 -10.90 1.52
N ALA A 95 -7.83 -10.66 1.40
CA ALA A 95 -6.85 -11.66 0.99
C ALA A 95 -6.14 -12.16 2.24
N LEU A 96 -6.17 -13.46 2.46
CA LEU A 96 -5.46 -14.13 3.56
C LEU A 96 -4.24 -14.83 2.99
N LYS A 97 -3.04 -14.36 3.34
CA LYS A 97 -1.75 -15.03 3.04
C LYS A 97 -1.43 -15.95 4.20
N GLU A 98 -1.55 -17.26 3.98
CA GLU A 98 -1.26 -18.32 4.97
C GLU A 98 0.18 -18.79 4.75
N ILE A 99 1.05 -18.56 5.72
CA ILE A 99 2.49 -18.78 5.65
C ILE A 99 2.87 -19.89 6.62
N SER A 100 3.48 -20.95 6.11
CA SER A 100 3.92 -22.09 6.92
C SER A 100 5.21 -21.76 7.66
N LYS A 101 5.19 -21.87 8.99
CA LYS A 101 6.39 -21.72 9.84
C LYS A 101 7.46 -22.76 9.52
N GLU A 102 7.05 -23.98 9.19
CA GLU A 102 7.95 -25.05 8.80
C GLU A 102 8.76 -24.68 7.56
N LYS A 103 8.10 -24.15 6.52
CA LYS A 103 8.78 -23.69 5.30
C LYS A 103 9.69 -22.49 5.54
N MET A 104 9.35 -21.65 6.50
CA MET A 104 10.19 -20.50 6.89
C MET A 104 11.45 -20.92 7.65
N MET A 105 11.39 -22.01 8.44
CA MET A 105 12.53 -22.48 9.23
C MET A 105 13.66 -23.06 8.38
N VAL A 106 13.42 -23.38 7.12
CA VAL A 106 14.47 -23.90 6.21
C VAL A 106 15.58 -22.87 6.01
N ASN A 107 15.26 -21.55 6.06
CA ASN A 107 16.24 -20.45 5.99
C ASN A 107 15.97 -19.45 7.11
N SER A 108 16.96 -19.18 7.95
CA SER A 108 16.86 -18.20 9.06
C SER A 108 16.56 -16.76 8.60
N GLU A 109 16.85 -16.43 7.35
CA GLU A 109 16.57 -15.12 6.74
C GLU A 109 15.08 -14.90 6.51
N ASN A 110 14.31 -15.95 6.24
CA ASN A 110 12.89 -15.87 5.91
C ASN A 110 12.02 -15.26 7.04
N SER A 111 12.38 -15.49 8.30
CA SER A 111 11.64 -14.94 9.44
C SER A 111 11.86 -13.43 9.61
N SER A 112 13.07 -12.96 9.29
CA SER A 112 13.41 -11.54 9.31
C SER A 112 12.73 -10.79 8.16
N GLU A 113 12.61 -11.43 6.99
CA GLU A 113 11.92 -10.87 5.83
C GLU A 113 10.42 -10.67 6.09
N LEU A 114 9.75 -11.67 6.67
CA LEU A 114 8.32 -11.55 6.99
C LEU A 114 8.04 -10.45 8.02
N LYS A 115 8.87 -10.36 9.06
CA LYS A 115 8.74 -9.28 10.04
C LYS A 115 8.92 -7.93 9.37
N ASN A 116 9.95 -7.80 8.54
CA ASN A 116 10.22 -6.59 7.78
C ASN A 116 9.06 -6.24 6.82
N GLU A 117 8.45 -7.24 6.14
CA GLU A 117 7.24 -7.05 5.32
C GLU A 117 6.10 -6.44 6.16
N ILE A 118 5.84 -7.00 7.34
CA ILE A 118 4.78 -6.50 8.24
C ILE A 118 5.11 -5.08 8.73
N ASP A 119 6.33 -4.84 9.19
CA ASP A 119 6.74 -3.54 9.73
C ASP A 119 6.69 -2.44 8.65
N ILE A 120 7.14 -2.74 7.43
CA ILE A 120 7.02 -1.82 6.30
C ILE A 120 5.55 -1.52 6.00
N LEU A 121 4.70 -2.56 5.87
CA LEU A 121 3.28 -2.39 5.53
C LEU A 121 2.48 -1.67 6.62
N LYS A 122 2.95 -1.70 7.88
CA LYS A 122 2.38 -0.89 8.95
C LYS A 122 2.69 0.60 8.78
N ASP A 123 3.90 0.90 8.30
CA ASP A 123 4.42 2.27 8.25
C ASP A 123 4.05 3.03 6.97
N ILE A 124 3.59 2.31 5.93
CA ILE A 124 3.22 2.92 4.65
C ILE A 124 1.71 2.92 4.45
N ASP A 125 1.17 4.08 4.08
CA ASP A 125 -0.25 4.24 3.75
C ASP A 125 -0.38 5.09 2.48
N HIS A 126 -0.72 4.41 1.36
CA HIS A 126 -0.88 5.04 0.05
C HIS A 126 -1.97 4.33 -0.76
N PRO A 127 -2.82 5.08 -1.50
CA PRO A 127 -3.94 4.47 -2.25
C PRO A 127 -3.50 3.40 -3.25
N ASN A 128 -2.30 3.46 -3.81
CA ASN A 128 -1.81 2.48 -4.78
C ASN A 128 -0.88 1.42 -4.17
N ILE A 129 -0.88 1.24 -2.86
CA ILE A 129 -0.16 0.20 -2.13
C ILE A 129 -1.17 -0.69 -1.42
N MET A 130 -0.93 -2.00 -1.43
CA MET A 130 -1.76 -2.98 -0.73
C MET A 130 -1.74 -2.72 0.77
N LYS A 131 -2.93 -2.69 1.39
CA LYS A 131 -3.08 -2.48 2.83
C LYS A 131 -3.07 -3.80 3.60
N ILE A 132 -2.37 -3.83 4.74
CA ILE A 132 -2.50 -4.88 5.75
C ILE A 132 -3.50 -4.43 6.83
N TYR A 133 -4.34 -5.33 7.31
CA TYR A 133 -5.37 -5.02 8.32
C TYR A 133 -5.11 -5.67 9.67
N GLU A 134 -4.79 -6.96 9.66
CA GLU A 134 -4.61 -7.77 10.86
C GLU A 134 -3.62 -8.89 10.55
N PHE A 135 -3.00 -9.46 11.57
CA PHE A 135 -2.30 -10.73 11.42
C PHE A 135 -2.61 -11.67 12.59
N PHE A 136 -2.51 -12.95 12.31
CA PHE A 136 -2.77 -14.02 13.26
C PHE A 136 -1.63 -15.01 13.22
N GLU A 137 -1.48 -15.78 14.29
CA GLU A 137 -0.45 -16.78 14.39
C GLU A 137 -0.95 -17.94 15.25
N ASP A 138 -0.71 -19.15 14.77
CA ASP A 138 -0.88 -20.37 15.54
C ASP A 138 0.45 -21.16 15.59
N GLU A 139 0.41 -22.39 16.09
CA GLU A 139 1.59 -23.24 16.22
C GLU A 139 2.28 -23.52 14.87
N LYS A 140 1.52 -23.58 13.76
CA LYS A 140 2.00 -24.02 12.45
C LYS A 140 2.15 -22.90 11.44
N ASN A 141 1.30 -21.88 11.54
CA ASN A 141 1.19 -20.86 10.48
C ASN A 141 1.13 -19.44 11.04
N ILE A 142 1.52 -18.51 10.18
CA ILE A 142 1.26 -17.06 10.31
C ILE A 142 0.28 -16.69 9.20
N TYR A 143 -0.69 -15.85 9.53
CA TYR A 143 -1.76 -15.43 8.63
C TYR A 143 -1.77 -13.91 8.52
N LEU A 144 -1.55 -13.37 7.33
CA LEU A 144 -1.67 -11.94 7.06
C LEU A 144 -3.02 -11.66 6.39
N ILE A 145 -3.76 -10.72 6.92
CA ILE A 145 -5.02 -10.25 6.35
C ILE A 145 -4.78 -8.95 5.60
N ASN A 146 -4.80 -9.05 4.29
CA ASN A 146 -4.49 -7.97 3.37
C ASN A 146 -5.73 -7.51 2.59
N GLU A 147 -5.62 -6.37 1.93
CA GLU A 147 -6.60 -5.87 0.99
C GLU A 147 -6.85 -6.88 -0.15
N TYR A 148 -8.12 -7.10 -0.48
CA TYR A 148 -8.50 -7.99 -1.58
C TYR A 148 -8.60 -7.22 -2.90
N CYS A 149 -7.69 -7.49 -3.81
CA CYS A 149 -7.65 -6.93 -5.16
C CYS A 149 -8.45 -7.83 -6.11
N GLY A 150 -9.75 -7.57 -6.26
CA GLY A 150 -10.68 -8.44 -6.98
C GLY A 150 -10.60 -8.39 -8.50
N GLY A 151 -9.81 -7.48 -9.08
CA GLY A 151 -9.65 -7.30 -10.51
C GLY A 151 -8.54 -8.16 -11.15
N GLY A 152 -7.88 -9.03 -10.36
CA GLY A 152 -6.72 -9.79 -10.85
C GLY A 152 -5.47 -8.94 -10.98
N ASP A 153 -4.36 -9.56 -11.39
CA ASP A 153 -3.08 -8.89 -11.60
C ASP A 153 -2.82 -8.56 -13.07
N VAL A 154 -1.82 -7.71 -13.30
CA VAL A 154 -1.41 -7.26 -14.64
C VAL A 154 -0.84 -8.42 -15.46
N ALA A 155 -0.20 -9.41 -14.82
CA ALA A 155 0.32 -10.59 -15.51
C ALA A 155 -0.82 -11.42 -16.09
N ASN A 156 -1.87 -11.71 -15.31
CA ASN A 156 -3.07 -12.40 -15.80
C ASN A 156 -3.72 -11.66 -16.97
N LEU A 157 -3.77 -10.32 -16.90
CA LEU A 157 -4.34 -9.53 -18.00
C LEU A 157 -3.48 -9.66 -19.26
N HIS A 158 -2.15 -9.59 -19.12
CA HIS A 158 -1.20 -9.74 -20.21
C HIS A 158 -1.23 -11.14 -20.82
N ASP A 159 -1.27 -12.17 -20.00
CA ASP A 159 -1.30 -13.57 -20.46
C ASP A 159 -2.61 -13.91 -21.20
N ASN A 160 -3.75 -13.30 -20.82
CA ASN A 160 -5.04 -13.52 -21.45
C ASN A 160 -5.24 -12.72 -22.74
N TYR A 161 -4.71 -11.51 -22.84
CA TYR A 161 -5.04 -10.58 -23.92
C TYR A 161 -3.82 -10.15 -24.77
N GLY A 162 -2.61 -10.44 -24.31
CA GLY A 162 -1.37 -10.11 -25.02
C GLY A 162 -0.93 -8.65 -24.82
N VAL A 163 -0.28 -8.11 -25.84
CA VAL A 163 0.36 -6.79 -25.83
C VAL A 163 -0.60 -5.67 -25.46
N PHE A 164 -0.19 -4.84 -24.52
CA PHE A 164 -1.00 -3.74 -23.99
C PHE A 164 -1.11 -2.58 -24.98
N PRO A 165 -2.30 -1.98 -25.13
CA PRO A 165 -2.41 -0.67 -25.75
C PRO A 165 -1.65 0.39 -24.95
N GLU A 166 -1.00 1.32 -25.62
CA GLU A 166 -0.13 2.32 -24.96
C GLU A 166 -0.89 3.17 -23.93
N PHE A 167 -2.17 3.52 -24.19
CA PHE A 167 -2.97 4.28 -23.21
C PHE A 167 -3.27 3.48 -21.93
N LEU A 168 -3.46 2.15 -22.03
CA LEU A 168 -3.67 1.29 -20.86
C LEU A 168 -2.38 1.20 -20.04
N LEU A 169 -1.23 1.04 -20.70
CA LEU A 169 0.07 1.11 -20.04
C LEU A 169 0.26 2.45 -19.33
N LYS A 170 -0.05 3.56 -20.00
CA LYS A 170 0.02 4.91 -19.43
C LYS A 170 -0.84 5.04 -18.17
N PHE A 171 -2.06 4.50 -18.20
CA PHE A 171 -2.96 4.46 -17.04
C PHE A 171 -2.36 3.69 -15.86
N ILE A 172 -1.81 2.51 -16.10
CA ILE A 172 -1.21 1.67 -15.05
C ILE A 172 0.05 2.33 -14.50
N MET A 173 0.98 2.69 -15.37
CA MET A 173 2.28 3.21 -14.96
C MET A 173 2.20 4.57 -14.28
N SER A 174 1.18 5.38 -14.59
CA SER A 174 0.95 6.64 -13.85
C SER A 174 0.68 6.38 -12.36
N GLN A 175 0.00 5.30 -12.03
CA GLN A 175 -0.29 4.90 -10.64
C GLN A 175 0.89 4.18 -9.99
N VAL A 176 1.61 3.35 -10.73
CA VAL A 176 2.84 2.67 -10.25
C VAL A 176 3.88 3.72 -9.86
N PHE A 177 4.17 4.71 -10.70
CA PHE A 177 5.16 5.74 -10.37
C PHE A 177 4.73 6.64 -9.21
N LEU A 178 3.42 6.88 -9.00
CA LEU A 178 2.94 7.55 -7.79
C LEU A 178 3.29 6.76 -6.53
N ALA A 179 3.02 5.45 -6.54
CA ALA A 179 3.33 4.57 -5.41
C ALA A 179 4.84 4.46 -5.14
N ILE A 180 5.66 4.26 -6.18
CA ILE A 180 7.12 4.17 -6.05
C ILE A 180 7.71 5.49 -5.53
N SER A 181 7.25 6.63 -6.04
CA SER A 181 7.69 7.94 -5.53
C SER A 181 7.39 8.09 -4.04
N PHE A 182 6.23 7.61 -3.58
CA PHE A 182 5.87 7.60 -2.18
C PHE A 182 6.78 6.66 -1.36
N LEU A 183 7.01 5.42 -1.83
CA LEU A 183 7.90 4.46 -1.18
C LEU A 183 9.31 5.02 -1.00
N HIS A 184 9.88 5.56 -2.06
CA HIS A 184 11.23 6.14 -2.04
C HIS A 184 11.33 7.35 -1.09
N SER A 185 10.27 8.17 -1.02
CA SER A 185 10.17 9.27 -0.04
C SER A 185 10.13 8.76 1.39
N SER A 186 9.45 7.64 1.61
CA SER A 186 9.37 6.92 2.89
C SER A 186 10.61 6.06 3.19
N LYS A 187 11.65 6.13 2.34
CA LYS A 187 12.90 5.37 2.47
C LYS A 187 12.74 3.85 2.31
N VAL A 188 11.75 3.43 1.56
CA VAL A 188 11.47 2.04 1.24
C VAL A 188 11.83 1.77 -0.22
N VAL A 189 12.61 0.73 -0.48
CA VAL A 189 12.83 0.11 -1.78
C VAL A 189 11.91 -1.10 -1.84
N HIS A 190 11.16 -1.27 -2.94
CA HIS A 190 10.27 -2.43 -3.10
C HIS A 190 11.06 -3.69 -3.47
N GLY A 191 11.99 -3.59 -4.44
CA GLY A 191 12.94 -4.63 -4.83
C GLY A 191 12.38 -5.76 -5.69
N ASP A 192 11.05 -5.85 -5.90
CA ASP A 192 10.43 -6.89 -6.76
C ASP A 192 9.23 -6.33 -7.55
N ILE A 193 9.43 -5.17 -8.20
CA ILE A 193 8.42 -4.60 -9.09
C ILE A 193 8.33 -5.44 -10.36
N LYS A 194 7.15 -6.02 -10.60
CA LYS A 194 6.84 -6.85 -11.78
C LYS A 194 5.34 -6.92 -12.02
N ARG A 195 4.93 -7.40 -13.20
CA ARG A 195 3.52 -7.47 -13.61
C ARG A 195 2.65 -8.34 -12.70
N GLU A 196 3.23 -9.36 -12.05
CA GLU A 196 2.58 -10.25 -11.08
C GLU A 196 2.25 -9.54 -9.77
N ASN A 197 3.03 -8.51 -9.41
CA ASN A 197 2.90 -7.75 -8.17
C ASN A 197 2.08 -6.45 -8.34
N ILE A 198 1.42 -6.27 -9.48
CA ILE A 198 0.49 -5.15 -9.74
C ILE A 198 -0.91 -5.71 -9.95
N ALA A 199 -1.84 -5.36 -9.07
CA ALA A 199 -3.21 -5.86 -9.14
C ALA A 199 -4.24 -4.74 -9.26
N PHE A 200 -5.43 -5.08 -9.79
CA PHE A 200 -6.53 -4.16 -9.96
C PHE A 200 -7.55 -4.25 -8.83
N VAL A 201 -8.01 -3.09 -8.36
CA VAL A 201 -9.20 -2.92 -7.54
C VAL A 201 -10.23 -2.12 -8.32
N TYR A 202 -11.49 -2.51 -8.24
CA TYR A 202 -12.58 -1.82 -8.89
C TYR A 202 -13.51 -1.16 -7.86
N TYR A 203 -13.69 0.13 -7.97
CA TYR A 203 -14.49 0.93 -7.05
C TYR A 203 -15.90 1.29 -7.57
N GLY A 204 -16.20 1.02 -8.83
CA GLY A 204 -17.53 1.25 -9.41
C GLY A 204 -18.62 0.35 -8.82
N LYS A 205 -19.81 0.39 -9.41
CA LYS A 205 -20.88 -0.56 -9.06
C LYS A 205 -20.35 -1.98 -9.20
N LYS A 206 -20.69 -2.86 -8.25
CA LYS A 206 -20.18 -4.24 -8.19
C LYS A 206 -20.28 -4.89 -9.56
N LYS A 207 -19.12 -5.26 -10.12
CA LYS A 207 -19.00 -6.00 -11.39
C LYS A 207 -18.78 -7.47 -11.13
N THR A 208 -19.31 -8.29 -12.02
CA THR A 208 -18.97 -9.70 -12.09
C THR A 208 -17.59 -9.89 -12.75
N LYS A 209 -17.01 -11.06 -12.58
CA LYS A 209 -15.75 -11.41 -13.26
C LYS A 209 -15.91 -11.36 -14.78
N GLU A 210 -17.09 -11.76 -15.29
CA GLU A 210 -17.43 -11.73 -16.71
C GLU A 210 -17.50 -10.29 -17.26
N GLU A 211 -18.07 -9.35 -16.49
CA GLU A 211 -18.12 -7.94 -16.89
C GLU A 211 -16.73 -7.30 -16.89
N PHE A 212 -15.85 -7.69 -15.95
CA PHE A 212 -14.46 -7.30 -15.96
C PHE A 212 -13.76 -7.79 -17.24
N HIS A 213 -13.89 -9.10 -17.55
CA HIS A 213 -13.28 -9.67 -18.75
C HIS A 213 -13.81 -9.03 -20.04
N LYS A 214 -15.12 -8.81 -20.18
CA LYS A 214 -15.70 -8.13 -21.34
C LYS A 214 -15.18 -6.71 -21.54
N PHE A 215 -14.99 -5.98 -20.44
CA PHE A 215 -14.46 -4.62 -20.51
C PHE A 215 -13.02 -4.60 -21.04
N PHE A 216 -12.13 -5.43 -20.47
CA PHE A 216 -10.76 -5.49 -20.94
C PHE A 216 -10.65 -6.13 -22.33
N GLU A 217 -11.43 -7.16 -22.63
CA GLU A 217 -11.50 -7.76 -23.97
C GLU A 217 -11.81 -6.70 -25.04
N LYS A 218 -12.75 -5.79 -24.76
CA LYS A 218 -13.04 -4.67 -25.65
C LYS A 218 -11.83 -3.76 -25.85
N ILE A 219 -11.15 -3.38 -24.76
CA ILE A 219 -9.93 -2.54 -24.81
C ILE A 219 -8.85 -3.19 -25.68
N PHE A 220 -8.65 -4.50 -25.59
CA PHE A 220 -7.58 -5.19 -26.31
C PHE A 220 -7.93 -5.50 -27.77
N LYS A 221 -9.20 -5.73 -28.10
CA LYS A 221 -9.63 -6.12 -29.46
C LYS A 221 -9.98 -4.95 -30.36
N ASP A 222 -10.47 -3.84 -29.80
CA ASP A 222 -10.93 -2.68 -30.56
C ASP A 222 -9.76 -1.78 -30.96
N LYS A 223 -9.18 -2.03 -32.14
CA LYS A 223 -8.03 -1.27 -32.65
C LYS A 223 -8.35 0.19 -32.98
N ASP A 224 -9.57 0.47 -33.41
CA ASP A 224 -10.00 1.83 -33.74
C ASP A 224 -10.07 2.68 -32.48
N ILE A 225 -10.65 2.15 -31.41
CA ILE A 225 -10.67 2.79 -30.09
C ILE A 225 -9.25 2.99 -29.53
N GLN A 226 -8.36 1.99 -29.69
CA GLN A 226 -6.96 2.12 -29.27
C GLN A 226 -6.25 3.26 -30.01
N MET A 227 -6.40 3.32 -31.33
CA MET A 227 -5.82 4.37 -32.15
C MET A 227 -6.38 5.75 -31.79
N GLU A 228 -7.69 5.86 -31.61
CA GLU A 228 -8.34 7.09 -31.21
C GLU A 228 -7.78 7.62 -29.88
N ILE A 229 -7.75 6.77 -28.84
CA ILE A 229 -7.30 7.18 -27.50
C ILE A 229 -5.80 7.50 -27.49
N ASN A 230 -4.97 6.70 -28.15
CA ASN A 230 -3.51 6.91 -28.18
C ASN A 230 -3.11 8.23 -28.87
N HIS A 231 -3.87 8.67 -29.88
CA HIS A 231 -3.52 9.87 -30.67
C HIS A 231 -4.34 11.11 -30.30
N ALA A 232 -5.35 10.99 -29.44
CA ALA A 232 -6.14 12.14 -29.03
C ALA A 232 -5.30 13.15 -28.25
N PRO A 233 -5.33 14.45 -28.61
CA PRO A 233 -4.63 15.49 -27.86
C PRO A 233 -5.25 15.76 -26.48
N GLY A 234 -6.48 15.29 -26.23
CA GLY A 234 -7.18 15.44 -24.95
C GLY A 234 -8.56 14.81 -24.98
N MET A 235 -9.23 14.79 -23.83
CA MET A 235 -10.56 14.18 -23.66
C MET A 235 -11.65 14.75 -24.61
N ASP A 236 -11.59 16.04 -24.90
CA ASP A 236 -12.61 16.71 -25.72
C ASP A 236 -12.60 16.23 -27.17
N ASN A 237 -11.48 15.66 -27.63
CA ASN A 237 -11.29 15.15 -28.98
C ASN A 237 -11.69 13.69 -29.16
N LEU A 238 -12.21 13.05 -28.12
CA LEU A 238 -12.65 11.65 -28.15
C LEU A 238 -14.14 11.52 -28.50
N SER A 239 -14.47 10.43 -29.17
CA SER A 239 -15.86 9.96 -29.28
C SER A 239 -16.48 9.69 -27.89
N GLU A 240 -17.82 9.66 -27.81
CA GLU A 240 -18.48 9.34 -26.54
C GLU A 240 -18.17 7.90 -26.10
N GLU A 241 -17.91 6.99 -27.02
CA GLU A 241 -17.52 5.61 -26.71
C GLU A 241 -16.14 5.57 -26.07
N ALA A 242 -15.14 6.24 -26.65
CA ALA A 242 -13.80 6.34 -26.09
C ALA A 242 -13.79 7.07 -24.73
N LYS A 243 -14.57 8.15 -24.59
CA LYS A 243 -14.77 8.84 -23.30
C LYS A 243 -15.35 7.90 -22.22
N ASN A 244 -16.32 7.07 -22.57
CA ASN A 244 -16.91 6.13 -21.64
C ASN A 244 -15.92 5.04 -21.21
N ILE A 245 -15.06 4.57 -22.12
CA ILE A 245 -13.98 3.65 -21.78
C ILE A 245 -12.99 4.28 -20.79
N ILE A 246 -12.56 5.51 -21.05
CA ILE A 246 -11.65 6.22 -20.15
C ILE A 246 -12.30 6.48 -18.77
N LYS A 247 -13.57 6.92 -18.75
CA LYS A 247 -14.32 7.12 -17.50
C LYS A 247 -14.45 5.81 -16.70
N GLU A 248 -14.74 4.71 -17.39
CA GLU A 248 -14.84 3.41 -16.77
C GLU A 248 -13.48 2.92 -16.26
N LEU A 249 -12.40 3.12 -17.05
CA LEU A 249 -11.04 2.78 -16.65
C LEU A 249 -10.63 3.53 -15.38
N CYS A 250 -11.05 4.80 -15.21
CA CYS A 250 -10.79 5.58 -13.99
C CYS A 250 -11.53 5.06 -12.73
N ASN A 251 -12.45 4.10 -12.85
CA ASN A 251 -13.00 3.38 -11.70
C ASN A 251 -12.11 2.23 -11.23
N TYR A 252 -11.07 1.90 -11.98
CA TYR A 252 -10.06 0.94 -11.58
C TYR A 252 -8.90 1.65 -10.92
N GLU A 253 -8.34 0.99 -9.94
CA GLU A 253 -7.15 1.38 -9.22
C GLU A 253 -6.15 0.24 -9.28
N ILE A 254 -4.86 0.54 -9.36
CA ILE A 254 -3.84 -0.48 -9.17
C ILE A 254 -3.34 -0.46 -7.72
N LYS A 255 -2.91 -1.61 -7.26
CA LYS A 255 -2.21 -1.80 -5.99
C LYS A 255 -0.90 -2.52 -6.24
N ILE A 256 0.18 -1.99 -5.68
CA ILE A 256 1.45 -2.73 -5.58
C ILE A 256 1.31 -3.73 -4.43
N LEU A 257 1.66 -4.98 -4.72
CA LEU A 257 1.56 -6.13 -3.83
C LEU A 257 2.96 -6.62 -3.44
N ASP A 258 3.02 -7.48 -2.44
CA ASP A 258 4.16 -8.31 -2.04
C ASP A 258 5.43 -7.53 -1.67
N PHE A 259 5.53 -7.20 -0.39
CA PHE A 259 6.65 -6.48 0.20
C PHE A 259 7.71 -7.40 0.81
N GLY A 260 7.70 -8.70 0.46
CA GLY A 260 8.66 -9.70 0.97
C GLY A 260 10.11 -9.36 0.64
N SER A 261 10.37 -8.76 -0.52
CA SER A 261 11.72 -8.29 -0.92
C SER A 261 12.02 -6.83 -0.52
N ALA A 262 11.04 -6.13 0.07
CA ALA A 262 11.19 -4.71 0.36
C ALA A 262 12.21 -4.45 1.47
N LYS A 263 12.94 -3.35 1.36
CA LYS A 263 13.93 -2.94 2.35
C LYS A 263 13.73 -1.49 2.76
N MET A 264 13.66 -1.25 4.08
CA MET A 264 13.60 0.09 4.64
C MET A 264 15.00 0.57 5.01
N LYS A 265 15.41 1.75 4.53
CA LYS A 265 16.68 2.37 4.88
C LYS A 265 16.57 3.13 6.19
N LYS A 266 17.36 2.74 7.19
CA LYS A 266 17.44 3.44 8.49
C LYS A 266 18.02 4.85 8.32
N ARG A 267 17.55 5.80 9.13
CA ARG A 267 17.96 7.24 9.06
C ARG A 267 19.47 7.47 9.19
N ASP A 268 20.13 6.69 10.03
CA ASP A 268 21.59 6.71 10.26
C ASP A 268 22.40 6.07 9.13
N LYS A 269 21.75 5.23 8.28
CA LYS A 269 22.36 4.47 7.19
C LYS A 269 21.85 4.86 5.78
N ILE A 270 21.24 6.03 5.63
CA ILE A 270 20.67 6.48 4.34
C ILE A 270 21.69 6.45 3.19
N ARG A 271 22.98 6.73 3.48
CA ARG A 271 24.06 6.71 2.48
C ARG A 271 24.61 5.32 2.20
N GLN A 272 24.27 4.31 3.00
CA GLN A 272 24.74 2.95 2.79
C GLN A 272 23.90 2.30 1.67
N LYS A 273 24.58 1.70 0.70
CA LYS A 273 23.93 0.90 -0.36
C LYS A 273 23.37 -0.41 0.21
N LEU A 274 22.33 -0.93 -0.44
CA LEU A 274 21.76 -2.23 -0.12
C LEU A 274 22.58 -3.34 -0.79
N THR A 275 22.54 -4.53 -0.21
CA THR A 275 23.28 -5.72 -0.67
C THR A 275 22.35 -6.93 -0.77
N GLY A 276 22.81 -7.97 -1.45
CA GLY A 276 22.05 -9.19 -1.74
C GLY A 276 21.18 -9.07 -2.99
N ILE A 277 21.11 -10.14 -3.79
CA ILE A 277 20.27 -10.17 -4.99
C ILE A 277 18.82 -10.33 -4.53
N VAL A 278 17.93 -9.47 -5.02
CA VAL A 278 16.50 -9.48 -4.73
C VAL A 278 15.69 -9.43 -6.01
N GLY A 279 14.45 -9.94 -5.96
CA GLY A 279 13.50 -9.88 -7.07
C GLY A 279 13.63 -11.02 -8.07
N THR A 280 12.97 -10.86 -9.20
CA THR A 280 12.87 -11.83 -10.29
C THR A 280 13.93 -11.52 -11.35
N ALA A 281 14.70 -12.50 -11.80
CA ALA A 281 15.90 -12.35 -12.66
C ALA A 281 15.70 -11.39 -13.86
N TYR A 282 14.58 -11.49 -14.59
CA TYR A 282 14.31 -10.62 -15.74
C TYR A 282 14.19 -9.13 -15.41
N TYR A 283 13.86 -8.79 -14.15
CA TYR A 283 13.65 -7.42 -13.69
C TYR A 283 14.85 -6.87 -12.91
N CYS A 284 15.87 -7.70 -12.63
CA CYS A 284 17.06 -7.29 -11.89
C CYS A 284 17.84 -6.21 -12.63
N SER A 285 18.18 -5.13 -11.92
CA SER A 285 19.01 -4.06 -12.45
C SER A 285 20.51 -4.42 -12.35
N PRO A 286 21.38 -3.75 -13.15
CA PRO A 286 22.82 -3.98 -13.08
C PRO A 286 23.43 -3.83 -11.69
N GLU A 287 22.93 -2.87 -10.91
CA GLU A 287 23.40 -2.62 -9.55
C GLU A 287 22.89 -3.64 -8.53
N VAL A 288 21.71 -4.25 -8.74
CA VAL A 288 21.22 -5.39 -7.93
C VAL A 288 22.10 -6.61 -8.18
N ILE A 289 22.42 -6.92 -9.44
CA ILE A 289 23.31 -8.02 -9.81
C ILE A 289 24.71 -7.84 -9.19
N LYS A 290 25.17 -6.59 -9.03
CA LYS A 290 26.45 -6.25 -8.38
C LYS A 290 26.33 -6.13 -6.85
N GLU A 291 25.18 -6.42 -6.28
CA GLU A 291 24.90 -6.33 -4.84
C GLU A 291 25.28 -4.97 -4.22
N ASN A 292 25.04 -3.89 -4.96
CA ASN A 292 25.37 -2.53 -4.52
C ASN A 292 24.33 -1.55 -5.07
N TYR A 293 23.10 -1.57 -4.54
CA TYR A 293 21.95 -0.89 -5.10
C TYR A 293 21.25 0.06 -4.12
N ASP A 294 20.35 0.85 -4.66
CA ASP A 294 19.49 1.77 -3.93
C ASP A 294 18.10 1.82 -4.59
N PHE A 295 17.36 2.89 -4.37
CA PHE A 295 15.99 3.13 -4.87
C PHE A 295 15.85 2.93 -6.38
N GLU A 296 16.87 3.28 -7.14
CA GLU A 296 16.85 3.30 -8.60
C GLU A 296 16.61 1.92 -9.25
N CYS A 297 16.75 0.83 -8.50
CA CYS A 297 16.42 -0.53 -8.99
C CYS A 297 14.91 -0.70 -9.29
N ASP A 298 14.03 0.00 -8.57
CA ASP A 298 12.58 -0.05 -8.81
C ASP A 298 12.22 0.65 -10.13
N GLU A 299 12.90 1.76 -10.48
CA GLU A 299 12.72 2.44 -11.77
C GLU A 299 13.17 1.55 -12.95
N TRP A 300 14.30 0.86 -12.81
CA TRP A 300 14.75 -0.12 -13.81
C TRP A 300 13.68 -1.20 -14.03
N ALA A 301 13.18 -1.80 -12.96
CA ALA A 301 12.16 -2.83 -13.03
C ALA A 301 10.86 -2.33 -13.71
N CYS A 302 10.48 -1.04 -13.50
CA CYS A 302 9.40 -0.40 -14.23
C CYS A 302 9.68 -0.33 -15.73
N GLY A 303 10.90 0.03 -16.14
CA GLY A 303 11.30 0.08 -17.55
C GLY A 303 11.21 -1.29 -18.21
N VAL A 304 11.69 -2.32 -17.54
CA VAL A 304 11.59 -3.72 -18.00
C VAL A 304 10.12 -4.16 -18.10
N MET A 305 9.28 -3.82 -17.10
CA MET A 305 7.86 -4.15 -17.12
C MET A 305 7.13 -3.47 -18.28
N MET A 306 7.39 -2.19 -18.52
CA MET A 306 6.83 -1.47 -19.68
C MET A 306 7.21 -2.15 -20.99
N TYR A 307 8.47 -2.53 -21.14
CA TYR A 307 8.96 -3.22 -22.33
C TYR A 307 8.23 -4.54 -22.56
N ILE A 308 8.13 -5.39 -21.53
CA ILE A 308 7.46 -6.70 -21.61
C ILE A 308 5.97 -6.54 -21.95
N LEU A 309 5.27 -5.62 -21.32
CA LEU A 309 3.84 -5.39 -21.55
C LEU A 309 3.53 -4.89 -22.97
N LEU A 310 4.48 -4.18 -23.60
CA LEU A 310 4.32 -3.64 -24.96
C LEU A 310 4.83 -4.58 -26.07
N SER A 311 5.73 -5.50 -25.78
CA SER A 311 6.39 -6.33 -26.79
C SER A 311 6.13 -7.84 -26.63
N ASN A 312 5.68 -8.26 -25.46
CA ASN A 312 5.57 -9.67 -25.05
C ASN A 312 6.91 -10.44 -25.06
N VAL A 313 8.02 -9.71 -25.02
CA VAL A 313 9.39 -10.29 -24.89
C VAL A 313 10.16 -9.54 -23.82
N ALA A 314 11.15 -10.22 -23.19
CA ALA A 314 12.02 -9.57 -22.24
C ALA A 314 13.11 -8.75 -22.97
N PRO A 315 13.50 -7.56 -22.48
CA PRO A 315 14.56 -6.75 -23.09
C PRO A 315 15.93 -7.41 -22.98
N PHE A 316 16.15 -8.21 -21.96
CA PHE A 316 17.38 -8.97 -21.71
C PHE A 316 17.00 -10.43 -21.49
N ALA A 317 16.96 -11.21 -22.57
CA ALA A 317 16.60 -12.61 -22.53
C ALA A 317 17.84 -13.50 -22.42
N GLY A 318 17.69 -14.70 -21.84
CA GLY A 318 18.73 -15.73 -21.73
C GLY A 318 18.11 -17.09 -21.46
N GLU A 319 18.85 -18.17 -21.70
CA GLU A 319 18.39 -19.55 -21.44
C GLU A 319 18.41 -19.88 -19.94
N ASP A 320 19.22 -19.16 -19.18
CA ASP A 320 19.38 -19.28 -17.74
C ASP A 320 19.61 -17.90 -17.08
N GLU A 321 19.58 -17.84 -15.75
CA GLU A 321 19.76 -16.61 -15.00
C GLU A 321 21.13 -15.96 -15.22
N GLU A 322 22.19 -16.76 -15.36
CA GLU A 322 23.54 -16.25 -15.61
C GLU A 322 23.60 -15.50 -16.95
N THR A 323 23.02 -16.08 -18.00
CA THR A 323 22.94 -15.45 -19.32
C THR A 323 22.10 -14.18 -19.29
N ILE A 324 20.97 -14.19 -18.56
CA ILE A 324 20.14 -12.98 -18.36
C ILE A 324 20.97 -11.89 -17.70
N PHE A 325 21.66 -12.20 -16.59
CA PHE A 325 22.48 -11.24 -15.86
C PHE A 325 23.64 -10.69 -16.70
N MET A 326 24.29 -11.55 -17.48
CA MET A 326 25.34 -11.11 -18.43
C MET A 326 24.77 -10.15 -19.48
N ASN A 327 23.58 -10.40 -20.00
CA ASN A 327 22.92 -9.52 -20.95
C ASN A 327 22.51 -8.18 -20.31
N VAL A 328 21.99 -8.19 -19.09
CA VAL A 328 21.71 -6.97 -18.33
C VAL A 328 22.97 -6.14 -18.11
N LEU A 329 24.09 -6.78 -17.76
CA LEU A 329 25.34 -6.08 -17.49
C LEU A 329 26.01 -5.51 -18.75
N ASN A 330 25.93 -6.21 -19.90
CA ASN A 330 26.72 -5.88 -21.08
C ASN A 330 25.94 -5.16 -22.18
N ASN A 331 24.61 -5.39 -22.32
CA ASN A 331 23.82 -4.85 -23.43
C ASN A 331 22.97 -3.67 -22.99
N GLU A 332 22.81 -2.67 -23.85
CA GLU A 332 21.81 -1.61 -23.68
C GLU A 332 20.42 -2.12 -24.08
N VAL A 333 19.35 -1.49 -23.53
CA VAL A 333 17.98 -1.82 -23.93
C VAL A 333 17.75 -1.45 -25.40
N ASN A 334 17.34 -2.43 -26.20
CA ASN A 334 17.01 -2.19 -27.61
C ASN A 334 15.50 -2.00 -27.75
N VAL A 335 15.06 -0.78 -28.06
CA VAL A 335 13.64 -0.48 -28.33
C VAL A 335 13.31 -0.44 -29.83
N ASP A 336 14.30 -0.64 -30.69
CA ASP A 336 14.16 -0.63 -32.15
C ASP A 336 14.00 -2.09 -32.64
N ILE A 337 12.90 -2.70 -32.20
CA ILE A 337 12.49 -4.07 -32.55
C ILE A 337 11.09 -4.05 -33.19
N PRO A 338 10.77 -4.99 -34.10
CA PRO A 338 9.49 -4.99 -34.81
C PRO A 338 8.26 -4.96 -33.90
N GLN A 339 8.32 -5.58 -32.72
CA GLN A 339 7.22 -5.61 -31.74
C GLN A 339 6.89 -4.23 -31.18
N LEU A 340 7.83 -3.29 -31.22
CA LEU A 340 7.67 -1.92 -30.71
C LEU A 340 7.52 -0.87 -31.82
N ASP A 341 7.41 -1.26 -33.09
CA ASP A 341 7.32 -0.29 -34.23
C ASP A 341 6.11 0.64 -34.12
N SER A 342 4.99 0.14 -33.59
CA SER A 342 3.76 0.91 -33.41
C SER A 342 3.74 1.79 -32.15
N ILE A 343 4.75 1.73 -31.31
CA ILE A 343 4.81 2.44 -30.03
C ILE A 343 5.41 3.84 -30.22
N SER A 344 4.86 4.83 -29.51
CA SER A 344 5.31 6.21 -29.61
C SER A 344 6.77 6.39 -29.25
N ASN A 345 7.44 7.34 -29.89
CA ASN A 345 8.82 7.69 -29.55
C ASN A 345 8.97 8.16 -28.10
N TYR A 346 7.94 8.78 -27.52
CA TYR A 346 7.95 9.16 -26.11
C TYR A 346 7.97 7.95 -25.18
N CYS A 347 7.25 6.89 -25.51
CA CYS A 347 7.27 5.66 -24.73
C CYS A 347 8.63 4.96 -24.84
N LYS A 348 9.18 4.84 -26.05
CA LYS A 348 10.52 4.29 -26.30
C LYS A 348 11.62 5.07 -25.55
N ASP A 349 11.52 6.39 -25.54
CA ASP A 349 12.46 7.26 -24.82
C ASP A 349 12.38 7.08 -23.31
N LEU A 350 11.17 7.00 -22.74
CA LEU A 350 10.99 6.74 -21.32
C LEU A 350 11.57 5.36 -20.90
N ILE A 351 11.35 4.30 -21.71
CA ILE A 351 11.94 2.98 -21.45
C ILE A 351 13.46 3.07 -21.44
N LYS A 352 14.09 3.77 -22.40
CA LYS A 352 15.55 3.98 -22.42
C LYS A 352 16.05 4.71 -21.18
N GLN A 353 15.34 5.75 -20.73
CA GLN A 353 15.71 6.51 -19.54
C GLN A 353 15.54 5.70 -18.23
N LEU A 354 14.52 4.85 -18.14
CA LEU A 354 14.31 3.94 -17.00
C LEU A 354 15.35 2.82 -16.96
N CYS A 355 15.77 2.31 -18.12
CA CYS A 355 16.79 1.28 -18.26
C CYS A 355 18.21 1.85 -18.49
N ASP A 356 18.50 3.11 -18.10
CA ASP A 356 19.86 3.63 -18.10
C ASP A 356 20.69 2.91 -17.01
N LYS A 357 21.81 2.32 -17.39
CA LYS A 357 22.70 1.59 -16.46
C LYS A 357 23.36 2.50 -15.43
N ASN A 358 23.51 3.79 -15.75
CA ASN A 358 23.99 4.77 -14.79
C ASN A 358 22.84 5.22 -13.89
N THR A 359 22.85 4.82 -12.63
CA THR A 359 21.83 5.14 -11.64
C THR A 359 21.63 6.64 -11.40
N GLU A 360 22.68 7.45 -11.59
CA GLU A 360 22.58 8.92 -11.43
C GLU A 360 21.83 9.58 -12.61
N ARG A 361 21.89 8.99 -13.81
CA ARG A 361 21.18 9.47 -15.01
C ARG A 361 19.81 8.84 -15.16
N ARG A 362 19.58 7.67 -14.56
CA ARG A 362 18.29 6.97 -14.61
C ARG A 362 17.19 7.89 -14.12
N ILE A 363 16.12 8.02 -14.90
CA ILE A 363 14.98 8.87 -14.54
C ILE A 363 14.30 8.35 -13.29
N LYS A 364 14.10 9.21 -12.30
CA LYS A 364 13.39 8.89 -11.07
C LYS A 364 11.88 8.94 -11.27
N SER A 365 11.13 8.16 -10.50
CA SER A 365 9.68 8.02 -10.59
C SER A 365 8.93 9.35 -10.59
N GLU A 366 9.35 10.33 -9.76
CA GLU A 366 8.76 11.67 -9.72
C GLU A 366 8.96 12.48 -11.03
N ASN A 367 10.04 12.21 -11.73
CA ASN A 367 10.35 12.86 -13.01
C ASN A 367 9.74 12.08 -14.18
N ALA A 368 9.63 10.76 -14.08
CA ALA A 368 8.94 9.93 -15.05
C ALA A 368 7.48 10.40 -15.24
N LEU A 369 6.78 10.75 -14.15
CA LEU A 369 5.42 11.32 -14.23
C LEU A 369 5.33 12.66 -14.98
N LYS A 370 6.43 13.39 -15.15
CA LYS A 370 6.53 14.64 -15.91
C LYS A 370 7.04 14.43 -17.33
N HIS A 371 7.42 13.21 -17.68
CA HIS A 371 7.92 12.85 -18.99
C HIS A 371 6.85 13.09 -20.08
N PRO A 372 7.23 13.48 -21.31
CA PRO A 372 6.29 13.70 -22.41
C PRO A 372 5.34 12.53 -22.68
N PHE A 373 5.75 11.29 -22.39
CA PHE A 373 4.90 10.10 -22.43
C PHE A 373 3.60 10.28 -21.64
N PHE A 374 3.66 10.85 -20.43
CA PHE A 374 2.48 11.05 -19.57
C PHE A 374 1.80 12.40 -19.83
N CYS A 375 2.55 13.40 -20.27
CA CYS A 375 2.03 14.77 -20.44
C CYS A 375 1.31 14.97 -21.77
N ASN A 376 1.67 14.23 -22.82
CA ASN A 376 1.06 14.34 -24.14
C ASN A 376 -0.19 13.46 -24.25
N GLY A 377 -1.25 14.00 -24.87
CA GLY A 377 -2.52 13.30 -25.05
C GLY A 377 -3.33 13.20 -23.75
N ILE A 378 -3.94 12.04 -23.52
CA ILE A 378 -4.73 11.78 -22.31
C ILE A 378 -3.80 11.70 -21.10
N ASN A 379 -3.90 12.67 -20.20
CA ASN A 379 -3.12 12.70 -18.97
C ASN A 379 -3.86 12.00 -17.83
N PHE A 380 -3.58 10.72 -17.65
CA PHE A 380 -4.21 9.90 -16.59
C PHE A 380 -3.87 10.37 -15.18
N SER A 381 -2.68 10.91 -14.94
CA SER A 381 -2.35 11.47 -13.62
C SER A 381 -3.28 12.61 -13.24
N ASN A 382 -3.66 13.46 -14.20
CA ASN A 382 -4.63 14.52 -13.97
C ASN A 382 -6.06 13.97 -13.85
N LEU A 383 -6.43 12.96 -14.64
CA LEU A 383 -7.75 12.32 -14.55
C LEU A 383 -7.92 11.57 -13.23
N LEU A 384 -6.89 10.89 -12.73
CA LEU A 384 -6.90 10.16 -11.47
C LEU A 384 -6.89 11.11 -10.25
N LYS A 385 -6.16 12.24 -10.34
CA LYS A 385 -6.23 13.30 -9.33
C LYS A 385 -7.62 13.96 -9.31
N GLY A 386 -8.37 13.71 -10.33
CA GLY A 386 -9.71 14.19 -10.55
C GLY A 386 -9.69 15.30 -11.57
N VAL A 387 -10.53 15.16 -12.55
CA VAL A 387 -11.37 16.20 -13.12
C VAL A 387 -11.95 17.14 -12.03
N TYR A 388 -11.23 17.29 -10.94
CA TYR A 388 -11.58 17.92 -9.66
C TYR A 388 -11.17 19.38 -9.57
N ILE A 389 -10.49 19.91 -10.58
CA ILE A 389 -10.36 21.37 -10.71
C ILE A 389 -11.76 22.01 -10.88
N GLU A 390 -12.72 21.30 -11.48
CA GLU A 390 -14.13 21.75 -11.48
C GLU A 390 -14.82 21.56 -10.11
N ASN A 391 -14.32 20.68 -9.24
CA ASN A 391 -14.91 20.39 -7.93
C ASN A 391 -14.18 21.01 -6.73
N THR A 392 -13.45 22.11 -6.90
CA THR A 392 -13.20 23.05 -5.78
C THR A 392 -14.52 23.37 -5.03
N LYS A 393 -15.68 23.25 -5.70
CA LYS A 393 -16.99 23.33 -5.07
C LYS A 393 -17.27 22.17 -4.12
N GLU A 394 -16.86 20.93 -4.43
CA GLU A 394 -17.06 19.78 -3.55
C GLU A 394 -16.07 19.77 -2.38
N LEU A 395 -14.81 20.08 -2.62
CA LEU A 395 -13.84 20.34 -1.54
C LEU A 395 -14.36 21.47 -0.64
N LYS A 396 -14.81 22.59 -1.22
CA LYS A 396 -15.44 23.69 -0.48
C LYS A 396 -16.67 23.24 0.29
N LYS A 397 -17.52 22.39 -0.29
CA LYS A 397 -18.72 21.86 0.37
C LYS A 397 -18.37 20.91 1.51
N ILE A 398 -17.42 20.01 1.30
CA ILE A 398 -16.95 19.04 2.30
C ILE A 398 -16.30 19.79 3.47
N PHE A 399 -15.34 20.66 3.20
CA PHE A 399 -14.61 21.37 4.26
C PHE A 399 -15.40 22.53 4.85
N LYS A 400 -16.21 23.28 4.07
CA LYS A 400 -17.07 24.32 4.62
C LYS A 400 -18.17 23.77 5.54
N ASN A 401 -18.68 22.60 5.25
CA ASN A 401 -19.68 21.95 6.12
C ASN A 401 -19.04 21.23 7.31
N LYS A 402 -17.77 20.81 7.20
CA LYS A 402 -17.05 20.05 8.23
C LYS A 402 -16.03 20.89 9.02
N SER A 403 -15.53 22.01 8.46
CA SER A 403 -14.53 22.84 9.18
C SER A 403 -15.03 23.35 10.54
N PRO A 404 -16.29 23.84 10.72
CA PRO A 404 -16.78 24.20 12.05
C PRO A 404 -16.93 23.00 12.99
N LEU A 405 -17.19 21.81 12.44
CA LEU A 405 -17.30 20.54 13.18
C LEU A 405 -15.93 19.97 13.53
N LEU A 406 -14.96 20.09 12.63
CA LEU A 406 -13.57 19.67 12.86
C LEU A 406 -12.88 20.59 13.88
N LEU A 407 -13.09 21.91 13.77
CA LEU A 407 -12.52 22.90 14.71
C LEU A 407 -13.12 22.79 16.11
N LYS A 408 -14.42 22.46 16.24
CA LYS A 408 -15.05 22.20 17.55
C LYS A 408 -14.60 20.90 18.21
N LYS A 409 -14.12 19.93 17.43
CA LYS A 409 -13.89 18.55 17.88
C LYS A 409 -12.60 18.31 18.65
N LYS A 410 -11.58 19.14 18.52
CA LYS A 410 -10.32 18.97 19.25
C LYS A 410 -10.50 18.98 20.78
N TYR A 411 -11.71 19.34 21.25
CA TYR A 411 -12.03 19.51 22.67
C TYR A 411 -13.21 18.68 23.21
N GLU A 412 -13.90 17.87 22.37
CA GLU A 412 -15.16 17.24 22.80
C GLU A 412 -15.20 15.69 22.76
N ASN A 413 -14.21 15.02 22.17
CA ASN A 413 -14.19 13.55 22.10
C ASN A 413 -13.16 12.97 23.07
N SER A 414 -13.54 11.90 23.78
CA SER A 414 -12.54 11.09 24.49
C SER A 414 -11.60 10.38 23.49
N LYS A 415 -10.35 10.20 23.84
CA LYS A 415 -9.35 9.48 23.04
C LYS A 415 -9.82 8.07 22.67
N PHE A 416 -10.53 7.40 23.58
CA PHE A 416 -11.11 6.08 23.31
C PHE A 416 -12.13 6.11 22.18
N LYS A 417 -13.00 7.12 22.14
CA LYS A 417 -13.97 7.29 21.06
C LYS A 417 -13.29 7.51 19.71
N ASP A 418 -12.22 8.28 19.70
CA ASP A 418 -11.41 8.52 18.49
C ASP A 418 -10.69 7.23 18.04
N MET A 419 -10.21 6.39 18.96
CA MET A 419 -9.66 5.07 18.66
C MET A 419 -10.70 4.14 18.03
N VAL A 420 -11.90 4.09 18.59
CA VAL A 420 -13.00 3.27 18.04
C VAL A 420 -13.37 3.74 16.63
N ILE A 421 -13.48 5.06 16.42
CA ILE A 421 -13.74 5.65 15.10
C ILE A 421 -12.62 5.34 14.13
N ALA A 422 -11.35 5.42 14.57
CA ALA A 422 -10.20 5.12 13.75
C ALA A 422 -10.18 3.63 13.33
N TYR A 423 -10.42 2.71 14.27
CA TYR A 423 -10.54 1.29 13.96
C TYR A 423 -11.67 0.99 12.95
N ILE A 424 -12.83 1.61 13.14
CA ILE A 424 -13.98 1.44 12.24
C ILE A 424 -13.65 2.01 10.85
N GLY A 425 -13.06 3.19 10.78
CA GLY A 425 -12.67 3.84 9.54
C GLY A 425 -11.67 3.01 8.74
N LEU A 426 -10.70 2.41 9.43
CA LEU A 426 -9.71 1.49 8.85
C LEU A 426 -10.36 0.23 8.27
N ASN A 427 -11.24 -0.41 9.03
CA ASN A 427 -11.73 -1.74 8.70
C ASN A 427 -13.02 -1.77 7.89
N PHE A 428 -13.82 -0.70 7.96
CA PHE A 428 -15.16 -0.63 7.35
C PHE A 428 -15.40 0.67 6.57
N PRO A 429 -14.46 1.15 5.72
CA PRO A 429 -14.67 2.36 4.96
C PRO A 429 -15.83 2.19 3.98
N ASP A 430 -16.57 3.27 3.74
CA ASP A 430 -17.52 3.35 2.63
C ASP A 430 -16.73 3.55 1.32
N ARG A 431 -17.00 2.72 0.31
CA ARG A 431 -16.26 2.75 -0.95
C ARG A 431 -16.32 4.09 -1.69
N GLU A 432 -17.45 4.79 -1.64
CA GLU A 432 -17.57 6.10 -2.27
C GLU A 432 -16.76 7.17 -1.51
N GLU A 433 -16.72 7.06 -0.17
CA GLU A 433 -15.92 7.94 0.67
C GLU A 433 -14.42 7.66 0.48
N GLU A 434 -14.03 6.40 0.37
CA GLU A 434 -12.66 6.00 0.07
C GLU A 434 -12.17 6.53 -1.27
N GLN A 435 -13.00 6.44 -2.33
CA GLN A 435 -12.68 7.06 -3.63
C GLN A 435 -12.52 8.59 -3.54
N LYS A 436 -13.38 9.25 -2.77
CA LYS A 436 -13.28 10.70 -2.56
C LYS A 436 -12.00 11.06 -1.82
N ALA A 437 -11.67 10.30 -0.77
CA ALA A 437 -10.46 10.47 0.01
C ALA A 437 -9.20 10.32 -0.86
N LYS A 438 -9.16 9.28 -1.71
CA LYS A 438 -8.06 9.06 -2.65
C LYS A 438 -7.84 10.27 -3.56
N LYS A 439 -8.91 10.75 -4.16
CA LYS A 439 -8.82 11.89 -5.09
C LYS A 439 -8.27 13.12 -4.37
N ILE A 440 -8.77 13.39 -3.17
CA ILE A 440 -8.30 14.50 -2.33
C ILE A 440 -6.82 14.30 -1.94
N PHE A 441 -6.46 13.10 -1.52
CA PHE A 441 -5.08 12.77 -1.18
C PHE A 441 -4.13 13.02 -2.36
N LEU A 442 -4.45 12.48 -3.54
CA LEU A 442 -3.64 12.65 -4.74
C LEU A 442 -3.57 14.11 -5.22
N GLU A 443 -4.65 14.89 -5.06
CA GLU A 443 -4.68 16.30 -5.40
C GLU A 443 -3.77 17.11 -4.48
N ILE A 444 -3.84 16.87 -3.17
CA ILE A 444 -3.03 17.62 -2.20
C ILE A 444 -1.56 17.18 -2.28
N SER A 445 -1.29 15.87 -2.30
CA SER A 445 0.07 15.30 -2.33
C SER A 445 0.78 15.50 -3.66
N GLY A 446 0.07 15.47 -4.77
CA GLY A 446 0.63 15.50 -6.13
C GLY A 446 1.36 16.78 -6.55
N GLY A 447 1.43 17.78 -5.68
CA GLY A 447 2.24 19.00 -5.86
C GLY A 447 3.54 19.01 -5.06
N ASN A 448 3.77 18.01 -4.23
CA ASN A 448 4.98 17.88 -3.42
C ASN A 448 5.94 16.85 -4.05
N LYS A 449 7.24 17.11 -4.01
CA LYS A 449 8.28 16.18 -4.50
C LYS A 449 8.25 14.80 -3.82
N HIS A 450 7.67 14.73 -2.63
CA HIS A 450 7.67 13.53 -1.79
C HIS A 450 6.31 12.85 -1.67
N PHE A 451 5.27 13.34 -2.35
CA PHE A 451 3.89 12.82 -2.25
C PHE A 451 3.35 12.70 -0.81
N LEU A 452 3.98 13.41 0.14
CA LEU A 452 3.54 13.53 1.53
C LEU A 452 2.70 14.81 1.68
N ILE A 453 1.63 14.75 2.45
CA ILE A 453 0.83 15.93 2.77
C ILE A 453 1.37 16.55 4.06
N THR A 454 2.46 17.31 3.94
CA THR A 454 2.98 18.10 5.05
C THR A 454 2.07 19.30 5.35
N LYS A 455 2.19 19.89 6.54
CA LYS A 455 1.42 21.09 6.92
C LYS A 455 1.59 22.23 5.92
N GLU A 456 2.82 22.47 5.44
CA GLU A 456 3.10 23.52 4.44
C GLU A 456 2.42 23.22 3.10
N THR A 457 2.49 21.97 2.64
CA THR A 457 1.83 21.54 1.39
C THR A 457 0.33 21.71 1.49
N PHE A 458 -0.27 21.28 2.59
CA PHE A 458 -1.69 21.40 2.86
C PHE A 458 -2.12 22.87 2.85
N VAL A 459 -1.46 23.73 3.66
CA VAL A 459 -1.76 25.14 3.76
C VAL A 459 -1.65 25.82 2.39
N SER A 460 -0.55 25.62 1.67
CA SER A 460 -0.31 26.27 0.36
C SER A 460 -1.36 25.92 -0.70
N ARG A 461 -1.91 24.70 -0.62
CA ARG A 461 -2.98 24.25 -1.52
C ARG A 461 -4.34 24.79 -1.10
N PHE A 462 -4.65 24.76 0.18
CA PHE A 462 -5.94 25.20 0.71
C PHE A 462 -6.12 26.71 0.67
N GLU A 463 -5.10 27.53 0.86
CA GLU A 463 -5.15 28.99 0.67
C GLU A 463 -5.60 29.38 -0.75
N LYS A 464 -5.17 28.62 -1.76
CA LYS A 464 -5.61 28.83 -3.15
C LYS A 464 -7.08 28.51 -3.38
N VAL A 465 -7.60 27.54 -2.64
CA VAL A 465 -8.98 27.04 -2.79
C VAL A 465 -9.97 27.79 -1.89
N PHE A 466 -9.56 28.10 -0.65
CA PHE A 466 -10.40 28.70 0.40
C PHE A 466 -9.97 30.14 0.70
N LYS A 467 -10.26 31.05 -0.21
CA LYS A 467 -9.95 32.48 -0.03
C LYS A 467 -10.60 33.14 1.19
N ASN A 468 -11.53 32.46 1.85
CA ASN A 468 -12.30 32.98 2.99
C ASN A 468 -11.77 32.47 4.34
N LEU A 469 -10.78 31.58 4.35
CA LEU A 469 -10.17 31.07 5.57
C LEU A 469 -8.81 31.75 5.78
N THR A 470 -8.53 32.09 7.01
CA THR A 470 -7.19 32.56 7.41
C THR A 470 -6.20 31.38 7.40
N LYS A 471 -4.93 31.69 7.27
CA LYS A 471 -3.86 30.67 7.33
C LYS A 471 -3.97 29.84 8.61
N LYS A 472 -4.24 30.48 9.73
CA LYS A 472 -4.40 29.82 11.04
C LYS A 472 -5.57 28.83 11.06
N GLU A 473 -6.72 29.19 10.50
CA GLU A 473 -7.87 28.28 10.40
C GLU A 473 -7.56 27.07 9.52
N ILE A 474 -6.73 27.23 8.47
CA ILE A 474 -6.28 26.11 7.63
C ILE A 474 -5.30 25.22 8.40
N GLU A 475 -4.38 25.80 9.16
CA GLU A 475 -3.46 25.07 10.03
C GLU A 475 -4.23 24.29 11.11
N ASP A 476 -5.26 24.88 11.72
CA ASP A 476 -6.13 24.22 12.71
C ASP A 476 -6.89 23.03 12.08
N VAL A 477 -7.32 23.14 10.81
CA VAL A 477 -7.92 22.04 10.06
C VAL A 477 -6.90 20.92 9.84
N PHE A 478 -5.66 21.25 9.45
CA PHE A 478 -4.59 20.27 9.33
C PHE A 478 -4.39 19.50 10.64
N ASP A 479 -4.21 20.23 11.76
CA ASP A 479 -3.98 19.64 13.08
C ASP A 479 -5.18 18.79 13.58
N SER A 480 -6.37 19.03 13.07
CA SER A 480 -7.54 18.22 13.37
C SER A 480 -7.62 16.92 12.56
N ILE A 481 -6.91 16.84 11.44
CA ILE A 481 -6.82 15.65 10.58
C ILE A 481 -5.62 14.80 10.98
N ASP A 482 -4.44 15.41 11.19
CA ASP A 482 -3.21 14.78 11.69
C ASP A 482 -3.39 14.40 13.18
N GLN A 483 -4.08 13.30 13.44
CA GLN A 483 -4.43 12.87 14.80
C GLN A 483 -3.29 12.13 15.50
N ASN A 484 -2.39 11.50 14.73
CA ASN A 484 -1.20 10.85 15.27
C ASN A 484 -0.03 11.82 15.44
N GLU A 485 -0.22 13.10 15.06
CA GLU A 485 0.75 14.20 15.19
C GLU A 485 2.12 13.87 14.56
N THR A 486 2.10 13.20 13.42
CA THR A 486 3.32 12.89 12.64
C THR A 486 3.85 14.11 11.90
N GLY A 487 3.05 15.16 11.77
CA GLY A 487 3.34 16.35 10.96
C GLY A 487 3.00 16.15 9.47
N ASN A 488 2.43 14.99 9.13
CA ASN A 488 1.97 14.65 7.79
C ASN A 488 0.58 14.06 7.88
N ILE A 489 -0.32 14.43 6.97
CA ILE A 489 -1.62 13.75 6.85
C ILE A 489 -1.45 12.48 6.03
N GLU A 490 -1.80 11.35 6.64
CA GLU A 490 -1.83 10.04 6.01
C GLU A 490 -3.14 9.85 5.22
N TYR A 491 -3.13 8.93 4.23
CA TYR A 491 -4.31 8.68 3.39
C TYR A 491 -5.53 8.26 4.20
N GLU A 492 -5.30 7.44 5.21
CA GLU A 492 -6.33 6.96 6.11
C GLU A 492 -6.96 8.04 6.98
N GLU A 493 -6.18 9.03 7.40
CA GLU A 493 -6.68 10.18 8.14
C GLU A 493 -7.63 11.02 7.29
N ILE A 494 -7.38 11.10 5.97
CA ILE A 494 -8.33 11.72 5.03
C ILE A 494 -9.61 10.88 4.92
N ILE A 495 -9.52 9.56 4.82
CA ILE A 495 -10.71 8.69 4.82
C ILE A 495 -11.56 8.96 6.05
N ARG A 496 -10.96 8.97 7.24
CA ARG A 496 -11.68 9.26 8.50
C ARG A 496 -12.31 10.65 8.51
N ALA A 497 -11.57 11.66 8.07
CA ALA A 497 -12.06 13.04 8.05
C ALA A 497 -13.26 13.22 7.12
N LEU A 498 -13.35 12.44 6.04
CA LEU A 498 -14.43 12.50 5.06
C LEU A 498 -15.62 11.61 5.39
N SER A 499 -15.42 10.59 6.21
CA SER A 499 -16.45 9.59 6.50
C SER A 499 -17.66 10.16 7.23
N ASP A 500 -18.86 9.67 6.87
CA ASP A 500 -20.10 10.00 7.58
C ASP A 500 -20.13 9.26 8.92
N LYS A 501 -20.06 10.01 10.01
CA LYS A 501 -20.07 9.46 11.37
C LYS A 501 -21.28 8.58 11.66
N LYS A 502 -22.47 8.90 11.14
CA LYS A 502 -23.68 8.10 11.39
C LYS A 502 -23.58 6.72 10.75
N LYS A 503 -22.95 6.64 9.57
CA LYS A 503 -22.68 5.37 8.89
C LYS A 503 -21.57 4.59 9.60
N LEU A 504 -20.49 5.27 10.01
CA LEU A 504 -19.38 4.65 10.74
C LEU A 504 -19.86 4.05 12.07
N LEU A 505 -20.61 4.79 12.87
CA LEU A 505 -21.08 4.39 14.20
C LEU A 505 -22.37 3.54 14.16
N SER A 506 -22.57 2.75 13.09
CA SER A 506 -23.66 1.78 13.07
C SER A 506 -23.46 0.72 14.15
N ASP A 507 -24.55 0.21 14.75
CA ASP A 507 -24.50 -0.84 15.79
C ASP A 507 -23.61 -2.01 15.45
N LYS A 508 -23.51 -2.32 14.19
CA LYS A 508 -22.73 -3.41 13.65
C LYS A 508 -21.24 -3.11 13.62
N ASN A 509 -20.85 -1.92 13.15
CA ASN A 509 -19.46 -1.49 13.15
C ASN A 509 -18.96 -1.33 14.59
N LEU A 510 -19.82 -0.81 15.48
CA LEU A 510 -19.55 -0.74 16.91
C LEU A 510 -19.38 -2.13 17.54
N ARG A 511 -20.18 -3.14 17.15
CA ARG A 511 -19.96 -4.53 17.61
C ARG A 511 -18.63 -5.11 17.12
N ALA A 512 -18.27 -4.81 15.88
CA ALA A 512 -17.00 -5.28 15.35
C ALA A 512 -15.80 -4.60 16.06
N ALA A 513 -15.91 -3.32 16.37
CA ALA A 513 -14.92 -2.62 17.18
C ALA A 513 -14.89 -3.17 18.60
N PHE A 514 -16.04 -3.34 19.25
CA PHE A 514 -16.13 -3.94 20.57
C PHE A 514 -15.42 -5.29 20.63
N ASN A 515 -15.73 -6.19 19.69
CA ASN A 515 -15.11 -7.52 19.62
C ASN A 515 -13.61 -7.47 19.33
N PHE A 516 -13.09 -6.40 18.71
CA PHE A 516 -11.67 -6.21 18.52
C PHE A 516 -10.99 -5.82 19.83
N PHE A 517 -11.55 -4.85 20.55
CA PHE A 517 -11.02 -4.37 21.83
C PHE A 517 -11.20 -5.40 22.96
N ASP A 518 -12.32 -6.12 23.02
CA ASP A 518 -12.57 -7.26 23.94
C ASP A 518 -11.80 -8.49 23.42
N SER A 519 -10.52 -8.55 23.73
CA SER A 519 -9.60 -9.56 23.17
C SER A 519 -9.79 -10.95 23.77
N ASP A 520 -10.23 -11.04 25.02
CA ASP A 520 -10.48 -12.30 25.75
C ASP A 520 -11.94 -12.78 25.65
N ASN A 521 -12.83 -12.00 24.98
CA ASN A 521 -14.25 -12.27 24.79
C ASN A 521 -15.02 -12.42 26.12
N ASN A 522 -14.64 -11.70 27.17
CA ASN A 522 -15.33 -11.73 28.46
C ASN A 522 -16.59 -10.82 28.49
N GLY A 523 -16.87 -10.09 27.43
CA GLY A 523 -18.01 -9.19 27.29
C GLY A 523 -17.76 -7.77 27.82
N PHE A 524 -16.52 -7.45 28.17
CA PHE A 524 -16.10 -6.14 28.64
C PHE A 524 -14.77 -5.73 28.01
N ILE A 525 -14.64 -4.48 27.64
CA ILE A 525 -13.34 -3.89 27.29
C ILE A 525 -12.69 -3.37 28.57
N THR A 526 -11.48 -3.85 28.84
CA THR A 526 -10.70 -3.48 30.02
C THR A 526 -9.58 -2.52 29.67
N TRP A 527 -9.03 -1.81 30.68
CA TRP A 527 -7.84 -0.98 30.49
C TRP A 527 -6.66 -1.77 29.91
N ASN A 528 -6.41 -2.98 30.41
CA ASN A 528 -5.30 -3.80 29.95
C ASN A 528 -5.38 -4.14 28.45
N GLU A 529 -6.60 -4.29 27.92
CA GLU A 529 -6.81 -4.57 26.50
C GLU A 529 -6.57 -3.31 25.67
N ILE A 530 -7.06 -2.16 26.13
CA ILE A 530 -6.80 -0.87 25.48
C ILE A 530 -5.29 -0.55 25.51
N ALA A 531 -4.65 -0.75 26.66
CA ALA A 531 -3.24 -0.49 26.86
C ALA A 531 -2.34 -1.29 25.91
N LYS A 532 -2.63 -2.58 25.69
CA LYS A 532 -1.92 -3.44 24.74
C LYS A 532 -2.00 -2.95 23.29
N ILE A 533 -3.08 -2.27 22.93
CA ILE A 533 -3.24 -1.71 21.58
C ILE A 533 -2.49 -0.39 21.45
N ILE A 534 -2.59 0.47 22.47
CA ILE A 534 -1.96 1.81 22.43
C ILE A 534 -0.44 1.70 22.57
N TYR A 535 0.01 0.78 23.42
CA TYR A 535 1.41 0.63 23.78
C TYR A 535 1.82 -0.84 23.87
N PRO A 536 1.98 -1.50 22.71
CA PRO A 536 2.26 -2.94 22.64
C PRO A 536 3.57 -3.35 23.34
N GLU A 537 4.50 -2.41 23.55
CA GLU A 537 5.89 -2.68 23.97
C GLU A 537 6.24 -2.26 25.39
N GLY A 538 5.29 -1.76 26.16
CA GLY A 538 5.63 -1.23 27.48
C GLY A 538 4.45 -1.05 28.41
N GLU A 539 4.74 -0.54 29.61
CA GLU A 539 3.72 -0.14 30.57
C GLU A 539 3.37 1.34 30.34
N ILE A 540 2.09 1.64 30.23
CA ILE A 540 1.63 3.03 30.16
C ILE A 540 1.78 3.67 31.54
N PRO A 541 2.39 4.86 31.65
CA PRO A 541 2.50 5.59 32.90
C PRO A 541 1.13 5.80 33.56
N TYR A 542 1.08 5.63 34.88
CA TYR A 542 -0.15 5.73 35.67
C TYR A 542 -0.92 7.04 35.49
N ASN A 543 -0.21 8.16 35.36
CA ASN A 543 -0.81 9.47 35.11
C ASN A 543 -1.60 9.53 33.80
N ILE A 544 -1.08 8.89 32.73
CA ILE A 544 -1.74 8.83 31.42
C ILE A 544 -2.98 7.93 31.48
N MET A 545 -2.87 6.78 32.16
CA MET A 545 -4.02 5.93 32.45
C MET A 545 -5.14 6.71 33.16
N LYS A 546 -4.77 7.46 34.17
CA LYS A 546 -5.72 8.24 34.97
C LYS A 546 -6.43 9.32 34.15
N GLU A 547 -5.69 10.07 33.34
CA GLU A 547 -6.27 11.08 32.42
C GLU A 547 -7.25 10.44 31.45
N PHE A 548 -6.89 9.29 30.87
CA PHE A 548 -7.75 8.54 29.95
C PHE A 548 -9.05 8.06 30.64
N LEU A 549 -8.96 7.53 31.86
CA LEU A 549 -10.11 7.09 32.64
C LEU A 549 -11.03 8.26 33.00
N GLU A 550 -10.48 9.41 33.37
CA GLU A 550 -11.24 10.64 33.64
C GLU A 550 -11.97 11.15 32.38
N GLU A 551 -11.35 11.09 31.20
CA GLU A 551 -11.97 11.46 29.92
C GLU A 551 -13.21 10.63 29.58
N ILE A 552 -13.23 9.35 29.93
CA ILE A 552 -14.38 8.45 29.69
C ILE A 552 -15.37 8.40 30.87
N GLY A 553 -15.15 9.29 31.89
CA GLY A 553 -16.04 9.42 33.05
C GLY A 553 -15.93 8.29 34.07
N GLN A 554 -14.85 7.51 34.03
CA GLN A 554 -14.58 6.42 34.97
C GLN A 554 -13.62 6.91 36.07
N LYS A 555 -13.92 6.55 37.32
CA LYS A 555 -13.13 6.93 38.50
C LYS A 555 -12.28 5.76 39.06
N ASP A 556 -12.47 4.55 38.54
CA ASP A 556 -11.87 3.34 39.09
C ASP A 556 -10.86 2.72 38.09
N GLU A 557 -9.75 2.22 38.59
CA GLU A 557 -8.73 1.47 37.82
C GLU A 557 -9.31 0.17 37.19
N LYS A 558 -10.49 -0.28 37.63
CA LYS A 558 -11.21 -1.43 37.10
C LYS A 558 -12.14 -1.03 35.96
N LEU A 559 -11.58 -0.38 34.93
CA LEU A 559 -12.33 -0.07 33.70
C LEU A 559 -12.97 -1.36 33.15
N LYS A 560 -14.29 -1.32 33.00
CA LYS A 560 -15.08 -2.35 32.29
C LYS A 560 -16.14 -1.64 31.47
N ILE A 561 -15.94 -1.60 30.17
CA ILE A 561 -16.88 -1.01 29.22
C ILE A 561 -17.63 -2.16 28.55
N ASP A 562 -18.94 -2.26 28.75
CA ASP A 562 -19.78 -3.18 27.99
C ASP A 562 -20.17 -2.59 26.62
N PHE A 563 -20.81 -3.40 25.78
CA PHE A 563 -21.24 -2.94 24.45
C PHE A 563 -22.23 -1.76 24.51
N TRP A 564 -23.08 -1.69 25.50
CA TRP A 564 -24.09 -0.63 25.62
C TRP A 564 -23.48 0.69 26.10
N GLU A 565 -22.42 0.60 26.90
CA GLU A 565 -21.62 1.76 27.31
C GLU A 565 -20.80 2.30 26.14
N LEU A 566 -20.20 1.43 25.33
CA LEU A 566 -19.50 1.83 24.10
C LEU A 566 -20.43 2.55 23.10
N LYS A 567 -21.71 2.18 23.07
CA LYS A 567 -22.70 2.75 22.16
C LYS A 567 -23.18 4.14 22.59
N LYS A 568 -23.07 4.51 23.85
CA LYS A 568 -23.40 5.84 24.37
C LYS A 568 -22.36 6.88 24.00
#